data_74b74d6ecd959bc1f5906dc4f3843d45
#
_entry.id   74b74d6ecd959bc1f5906dc4f3843d45
#
_cell.length_a   1.000
_cell.length_b   1.000
_cell.length_c   1.000
_cell.angle_alpha   90.00
_cell.angle_beta   90.00
_cell.angle_gamma   90.00
#
_symmetry.space_group_name_H-M   'P 1'
#
loop_
_entity.id
_entity.type
_entity.pdbx_description
1 polymer ?
#
loop_
_entity_poly.entity_id
_entity_poly.type
_entity_poly.pdbx_seq_one_letter_code
_entity_poly.pdbx_strand_id
1 'polypeptide(L)'
;EQGNALIPLHCASYCFLNSPKYIDLVGAQFSKHGTGTFRVDNILPTHPIMKGYKSFESWDETYVHTKHNPKDRIVLEERKDASGSEPWTWVRTQGKGKVFYTAWGHDARTWSNPGFQNLLERGIRWATNGDPSKVAAFSDQTLMTELPKNLKPFDYVEADVPFYPANKQWGKMGDNIRKMQKPLDPKEAQKHYIVPEGFELKLFASEPDLQGKPIAMNWDERGRLWVALTIDYPNELQPQGQGRDKIVICEDTNGDNVADKFTTFADKLSIPTSLIFANGGVIVHQAPDTLFLKDTNGDDKADERKVLFTGWSTGDTHAGPSNLNYGLDNWIYGMVGYSGFAGTVGDEKQSFRTGFYRMKSD
;
A
#
# COMPACT_ATOMS: atom_id res chain seq x y z
N GLU A 1 14.94 11.82 15.43
CA GLU A 1 16.02 12.46 16.19
C GLU A 1 17.42 12.16 15.62
N GLN A 2 17.58 11.05 14.89
CA GLN A 2 18.86 10.63 14.29
C GLN A 2 19.20 11.31 12.95
N GLY A 3 18.33 12.19 12.42
CA GLY A 3 18.56 12.91 11.17
C GLY A 3 17.75 12.38 9.98
N ASN A 4 16.79 11.50 10.21
CA ASN A 4 15.90 10.98 9.16
C ASN A 4 14.89 12.06 8.71
N ALA A 5 14.38 11.90 7.50
CA ALA A 5 13.30 12.73 6.95
C ALA A 5 11.92 12.11 7.21
N LEU A 6 10.92 12.95 7.45
CA LEU A 6 9.51 12.57 7.46
C LEU A 6 8.74 13.50 6.51
N ILE A 7 7.94 12.92 5.63
CA ILE A 7 7.17 13.66 4.62
C ILE A 7 5.69 13.27 4.76
N PRO A 8 5.00 13.77 5.80
CA PRO A 8 3.58 13.53 5.95
C PRO A 8 2.81 14.38 4.95
N LEU A 9 1.85 13.78 4.28
CA LEU A 9 1.04 14.43 3.27
C LEU A 9 -0.43 14.33 3.65
N HIS A 10 -1.17 15.41 3.42
CA HIS A 10 -2.63 15.44 3.51
C HIS A 10 -3.17 14.77 4.78
N CYS A 11 -3.87 13.64 4.64
CA CYS A 11 -4.50 12.90 5.74
C CYS A 11 -3.50 12.31 6.76
N ALA A 12 -2.20 12.39 6.51
CA ALA A 12 -1.21 12.03 7.52
C ALA A 12 -1.35 12.85 8.81
N SER A 13 -1.89 14.09 8.76
CA SER A 13 -2.22 14.89 9.93
C SER A 13 -3.43 14.35 10.73
N TYR A 14 -4.19 13.41 10.18
CA TYR A 14 -5.29 12.70 10.86
C TYR A 14 -4.88 11.31 11.39
N CYS A 15 -3.66 10.88 11.13
CA CYS A 15 -3.14 9.61 11.64
C CYS A 15 -2.75 9.71 13.12
N PHE A 16 -2.80 8.58 13.82
CA PHE A 16 -2.34 8.45 15.20
C PHE A 16 -2.87 9.53 16.17
N LEU A 17 -4.17 9.77 16.12
CA LEU A 17 -4.87 10.82 16.90
C LEU A 17 -4.65 10.72 18.42
N ASN A 18 -4.32 9.55 18.93
CA ASN A 18 -4.01 9.22 20.30
C ASN A 18 -2.53 9.37 20.67
N SER A 19 -1.69 9.81 19.72
CA SER A 19 -0.24 10.00 19.94
C SER A 19 0.13 11.49 19.94
N PRO A 20 0.23 12.15 21.10
CA PRO A 20 0.69 13.54 21.18
C PRO A 20 2.07 13.73 20.51
N LYS A 21 2.96 12.75 20.66
CA LYS A 21 4.30 12.79 20.04
C LYS A 21 4.26 12.84 18.51
N TYR A 22 3.33 12.10 17.88
CA TYR A 22 3.17 12.13 16.44
C TYR A 22 2.57 13.46 15.97
N ILE A 23 1.54 13.95 16.67
CA ILE A 23 0.91 15.24 16.37
C ILE A 23 1.93 16.37 16.48
N ASP A 24 2.74 16.35 17.53
CA ASP A 24 3.85 17.31 17.73
C ASP A 24 4.90 17.18 16.62
N LEU A 25 5.22 15.96 16.18
CA LEU A 25 6.17 15.71 15.11
C LEU A 25 5.67 16.25 13.77
N VAL A 26 4.43 16.02 13.39
CA VAL A 26 3.82 16.57 12.17
C VAL A 26 3.65 18.09 12.27
N GLY A 27 3.30 18.60 13.44
CA GLY A 27 3.18 20.02 13.74
C GLY A 27 1.74 20.55 13.83
N ALA A 28 0.76 19.72 13.52
CA ALA A 28 -0.68 19.98 13.73
C ALA A 28 -1.48 18.69 13.54
N GLN A 29 -2.75 18.73 13.93
CA GLN A 29 -3.73 17.67 13.73
C GLN A 29 -4.87 18.17 12.84
N PHE A 30 -5.30 17.39 11.86
CA PHE A 30 -6.51 17.64 11.08
C PHE A 30 -7.73 17.76 12.00
N SER A 31 -8.62 18.69 11.70
CA SER A 31 -9.87 18.94 12.43
C SER A 31 -11.10 18.74 11.56
N LYS A 32 -11.16 19.43 10.44
CA LYS A 32 -12.29 19.43 9.50
C LYS A 32 -11.86 19.92 8.13
N HIS A 33 -12.70 19.71 7.13
CA HIS A 33 -12.53 20.26 5.80
C HIS A 33 -13.88 20.62 5.14
N GLY A 34 -13.83 21.49 4.17
CA GLY A 34 -14.75 21.59 3.05
C GLY A 34 -14.03 21.12 1.78
N THR A 35 -14.52 21.47 0.61
CA THR A 35 -13.91 21.14 -0.68
C THR A 35 -14.04 22.32 -1.65
N GLY A 36 -13.13 22.41 -2.62
CA GLY A 36 -13.24 23.42 -3.66
C GLY A 36 -11.98 23.53 -4.53
N THR A 37 -12.06 24.33 -5.57
CA THR A 37 -10.90 24.72 -6.37
C THR A 37 -10.33 26.01 -5.80
N PHE A 38 -9.05 25.99 -5.45
CA PHE A 38 -8.39 27.12 -4.82
C PHE A 38 -6.88 27.13 -5.08
N ARG A 39 -6.27 28.25 -4.76
CA ARG A 39 -4.83 28.48 -4.74
C ARG A 39 -4.41 28.86 -3.33
N VAL A 40 -3.18 28.55 -2.96
CA VAL A 40 -2.58 28.98 -1.70
C VAL A 40 -1.47 30.00 -1.94
N ASP A 41 -1.24 30.84 -0.95
CA ASP A 41 -0.21 31.88 -1.04
C ASP A 41 1.15 31.34 -0.61
N ASN A 42 2.16 31.50 -1.45
CA ASN A 42 3.56 31.34 -1.06
C ASN A 42 3.97 32.51 -0.18
N ILE A 43 4.06 32.31 1.13
CA ILE A 43 4.35 33.37 2.11
C ILE A 43 5.83 33.51 2.45
N LEU A 44 6.67 32.59 2.01
CA LEU A 44 8.11 32.62 2.28
C LEU A 44 8.94 32.27 1.02
N PRO A 45 8.91 33.16 -0.02
CA PRO A 45 9.55 32.88 -1.30
C PRO A 45 11.08 32.79 -1.25
N THR A 46 11.70 33.17 -0.13
CA THR A 46 13.15 33.09 0.09
C THR A 46 13.60 31.72 0.63
N HIS A 47 12.65 30.89 1.14
CA HIS A 47 13.00 29.57 1.64
C HIS A 47 13.50 28.66 0.49
N PRO A 48 14.51 27.78 0.72
CA PRO A 48 15.07 26.94 -0.34
C PRO A 48 14.03 26.13 -1.15
N ILE A 49 12.97 25.62 -0.51
CA ILE A 49 11.86 24.91 -1.18
C ILE A 49 11.11 25.87 -2.11
N MET A 50 10.86 27.10 -1.66
CA MET A 50 9.95 28.05 -2.31
C MET A 50 10.66 28.96 -3.32
N LYS A 51 11.98 28.98 -3.33
CA LYS A 51 12.76 29.82 -4.25
C LYS A 51 12.55 29.38 -5.71
N GLY A 52 11.86 30.20 -6.50
CA GLY A 52 11.49 29.90 -7.89
C GLY A 52 10.29 28.96 -8.04
N TYR A 53 9.66 28.59 -6.95
CA TYR A 53 8.39 27.86 -6.97
C TYR A 53 7.23 28.82 -7.30
N LYS A 54 6.29 28.35 -8.13
CA LYS A 54 5.04 29.04 -8.45
C LYS A 54 3.87 28.30 -7.82
N SER A 55 3.00 29.03 -7.12
CA SER A 55 1.75 28.48 -6.60
C SER A 55 0.86 27.98 -7.74
N PHE A 56 0.17 26.90 -7.53
CA PHE A 56 -0.76 26.30 -8.48
C PHE A 56 -2.19 26.35 -7.96
N GLU A 57 -3.15 26.11 -8.83
CA GLU A 57 -4.55 25.93 -8.49
C GLU A 57 -4.93 24.46 -8.65
N SER A 58 -5.69 23.92 -7.70
CA SER A 58 -6.24 22.56 -7.77
C SER A 58 -7.56 22.49 -7.02
N TRP A 59 -8.41 21.56 -7.39
CA TRP A 59 -9.49 21.12 -6.52
C TRP A 59 -8.93 20.19 -5.45
N ASP A 60 -9.27 20.49 -4.18
CA ASP A 60 -8.83 19.67 -3.05
C ASP A 60 -9.76 19.89 -1.84
N GLU A 61 -9.49 19.21 -0.75
CA GLU A 61 -10.13 19.41 0.54
C GLU A 61 -9.54 20.64 1.26
N THR A 62 -10.39 21.55 1.72
CA THR A 62 -9.97 22.77 2.41
C THR A 62 -9.71 22.49 3.89
N TYR A 63 -8.62 21.77 4.19
CA TYR A 63 -8.24 21.37 5.54
C TYR A 63 -8.18 22.55 6.51
N VAL A 64 -8.64 22.30 7.73
CA VAL A 64 -8.44 23.14 8.90
C VAL A 64 -7.79 22.28 9.98
N HIS A 65 -6.73 22.76 10.57
CA HIS A 65 -5.99 22.05 11.58
C HIS A 65 -6.27 22.55 13.00
N THR A 66 -6.00 21.73 13.98
CA THR A 66 -6.00 22.00 15.41
C THR A 66 -4.72 21.48 16.04
N LYS A 67 -4.51 21.69 17.33
CA LYS A 67 -3.32 21.25 18.06
C LYS A 67 -2.02 21.67 17.39
N HIS A 68 -1.99 22.89 16.90
CA HIS A 68 -0.81 23.45 16.28
C HIS A 68 0.40 23.47 17.22
N ASN A 69 1.52 22.94 16.75
CA ASN A 69 2.82 23.10 17.39
C ASN A 69 3.70 24.06 16.57
N PRO A 70 3.78 25.34 16.96
CA PRO A 70 4.58 26.32 16.23
C PRO A 70 6.10 26.19 16.50
N LYS A 71 6.50 25.41 17.47
CA LYS A 71 7.91 25.24 17.82
C LYS A 71 8.69 24.63 16.66
N ASP A 72 9.77 25.28 16.26
CA ASP A 72 10.64 24.84 15.16
C ASP A 72 9.89 24.58 13.84
N ARG A 73 8.73 25.23 13.63
CA ARG A 73 7.91 25.15 12.42
C ARG A 73 8.04 26.45 11.61
N ILE A 74 8.29 26.29 10.31
CA ILE A 74 8.31 27.39 9.33
C ILE A 74 7.19 27.12 8.33
N VAL A 75 6.19 28.02 8.27
CA VAL A 75 5.10 27.95 7.31
C VAL A 75 5.59 28.50 5.97
N LEU A 76 5.36 27.77 4.90
CA LEU A 76 5.76 28.08 3.54
C LEU A 76 4.60 28.57 2.69
N GLU A 77 3.42 28.00 2.89
CA GLU A 77 2.18 28.36 2.20
C GLU A 77 1.03 28.49 3.19
N GLU A 78 0.12 29.42 2.89
CA GLU A 78 -1.12 29.62 3.61
C GLU A 78 -2.31 29.63 2.66
N ARG A 79 -3.40 28.97 3.08
CA ARG A 79 -4.72 29.13 2.46
C ARG A 79 -5.45 30.27 3.13
N LYS A 80 -5.97 31.21 2.35
CA LYS A 80 -6.80 32.30 2.85
C LYS A 80 -8.22 32.18 2.30
N ASP A 81 -9.19 32.35 3.17
CA ASP A 81 -10.60 32.44 2.83
C ASP A 81 -11.33 33.42 3.77
N ALA A 82 -12.66 33.50 3.64
CA ALA A 82 -13.48 34.37 4.46
C ALA A 82 -13.40 34.12 5.97
N SER A 83 -12.95 32.91 6.38
CA SER A 83 -12.82 32.52 7.80
C SER A 83 -11.44 32.84 8.38
N GLY A 84 -10.46 33.24 7.55
CA GLY A 84 -9.12 33.59 7.98
C GLY A 84 -8.02 32.94 7.16
N SER A 85 -6.84 32.80 7.79
CA SER A 85 -5.66 32.17 7.21
C SER A 85 -5.38 30.83 7.89
N GLU A 86 -5.10 29.80 7.08
CA GLU A 86 -4.77 28.45 7.54
C GLU A 86 -3.39 28.04 7.01
N PRO A 87 -2.43 27.65 7.88
CA PRO A 87 -1.15 27.09 7.45
C PRO A 87 -1.37 25.86 6.56
N TRP A 88 -0.78 25.86 5.36
CA TRP A 88 -1.06 24.85 4.36
C TRP A 88 0.11 23.90 4.10
N THR A 89 1.28 24.47 3.88
CA THR A 89 2.53 23.74 3.73
C THR A 89 3.55 24.29 4.72
N TRP A 90 4.22 23.42 5.43
CA TRP A 90 5.26 23.81 6.40
C TRP A 90 6.41 22.83 6.46
N VAL A 91 7.51 23.31 6.97
CA VAL A 91 8.65 22.51 7.39
C VAL A 91 8.92 22.69 8.87
N ARG A 92 9.59 21.70 9.46
CA ARG A 92 10.06 21.79 10.83
C ARG A 92 11.25 20.87 11.05
N THR A 93 11.92 21.06 12.19
CA THR A 93 13.01 20.20 12.63
C THR A 93 12.65 19.50 13.93
N GLN A 94 13.12 18.28 14.10
CA GLN A 94 13.00 17.50 15.31
C GLN A 94 14.36 16.87 15.61
N GLY A 95 15.13 17.47 16.54
CA GLY A 95 16.55 17.13 16.69
C GLY A 95 17.30 17.39 15.38
N LYS A 96 17.92 16.36 14.81
CA LYS A 96 18.58 16.42 13.49
C LYS A 96 17.64 16.08 12.33
N GLY A 97 16.44 15.61 12.62
CA GLY A 97 15.46 15.20 11.59
C GLY A 97 14.71 16.37 10.99
N LYS A 98 14.25 16.22 9.76
CA LYS A 98 13.47 17.20 9.01
C LYS A 98 12.09 16.67 8.69
N VAL A 99 11.09 17.53 8.81
CA VAL A 99 9.70 17.24 8.46
C VAL A 99 9.25 18.24 7.41
N PHE A 100 8.68 17.73 6.32
CA PHE A 100 7.97 18.54 5.32
C PHE A 100 6.52 18.05 5.27
N TYR A 101 5.58 18.91 5.55
CA TYR A 101 4.14 18.63 5.48
C TYR A 101 3.46 19.54 4.46
N THR A 102 2.49 19.00 3.75
CA THR A 102 1.53 19.78 2.99
C THR A 102 0.12 19.21 3.13
N ALA A 103 -0.88 20.08 3.19
CA ALA A 103 -2.29 19.71 3.24
C ALA A 103 -2.87 19.34 1.85
N TRP A 104 -2.14 19.59 0.77
CA TRP A 104 -2.49 19.11 -0.56
C TRP A 104 -2.43 17.57 -0.66
N GLY A 105 -3.29 16.95 -1.46
CA GLY A 105 -3.12 15.55 -1.85
C GLY A 105 -4.33 14.65 -1.70
N HIS A 106 -5.57 15.19 -1.77
CA HIS A 106 -6.78 14.38 -1.60
C HIS A 106 -6.96 13.34 -2.72
N ASP A 107 -6.86 13.75 -3.98
CA ASP A 107 -7.13 12.85 -5.10
C ASP A 107 -6.28 13.11 -6.35
N ALA A 108 -6.60 12.37 -7.42
CA ALA A 108 -5.87 12.44 -8.68
C ALA A 108 -5.77 13.85 -9.29
N ARG A 109 -6.71 14.75 -9.01
CA ARG A 109 -6.68 16.14 -9.52
C ARG A 109 -5.49 16.92 -8.98
N THR A 110 -5.16 16.70 -7.70
CA THR A 110 -3.97 17.30 -7.10
C THR A 110 -2.73 16.49 -7.44
N TRP A 111 -2.78 15.16 -7.37
CA TRP A 111 -1.62 14.31 -7.65
C TRP A 111 -1.09 14.42 -9.08
N SER A 112 -1.97 14.64 -10.06
CA SER A 112 -1.57 14.88 -11.46
C SER A 112 -1.23 16.34 -11.76
N ASN A 113 -1.35 17.26 -10.79
CA ASN A 113 -1.03 18.66 -10.98
C ASN A 113 0.50 18.88 -10.98
N PRO A 114 1.11 19.42 -12.06
CA PRO A 114 2.55 19.62 -12.14
C PRO A 114 3.09 20.55 -11.04
N GLY A 115 2.28 21.49 -10.56
CA GLY A 115 2.65 22.37 -9.45
C GLY A 115 2.78 21.63 -8.14
N PHE A 116 1.85 20.69 -7.86
CA PHE A 116 1.93 19.83 -6.69
C PHE A 116 3.15 18.91 -6.75
N GLN A 117 3.39 18.27 -7.90
CA GLN A 117 4.55 17.39 -8.08
C GLN A 117 5.87 18.15 -7.90
N ASN A 118 5.94 19.40 -8.41
CA ASN A 118 7.08 20.29 -8.22
C ASN A 118 7.29 20.63 -6.74
N LEU A 119 6.22 20.99 -6.02
CA LEU A 119 6.29 21.27 -4.58
C LEU A 119 6.77 20.06 -3.80
N LEU A 120 6.22 18.89 -4.10
CA LEU A 120 6.53 17.64 -3.43
C LEU A 120 7.99 17.24 -3.65
N GLU A 121 8.50 17.28 -4.88
CA GLU A 121 9.91 16.97 -5.17
C GLU A 121 10.85 17.94 -4.45
N ARG A 122 10.53 19.24 -4.42
CA ARG A 122 11.32 20.24 -3.67
C ARG A 122 11.33 19.94 -2.17
N GLY A 123 10.18 19.57 -1.62
CA GLY A 123 10.04 19.17 -0.21
C GLY A 123 10.86 17.94 0.13
N ILE A 124 10.80 16.90 -0.71
CA ILE A 124 11.57 15.67 -0.57
C ILE A 124 13.08 15.98 -0.60
N ARG A 125 13.56 16.72 -1.60
CA ARG A 125 14.97 17.09 -1.71
C ARG A 125 15.46 17.83 -0.47
N TRP A 126 14.70 18.84 -0.01
CA TRP A 126 15.04 19.56 1.20
C TRP A 126 15.11 18.65 2.43
N ALA A 127 14.10 17.79 2.62
CA ALA A 127 14.03 16.91 3.78
C ALA A 127 15.18 15.88 3.81
N THR A 128 15.63 15.42 2.64
CA THR A 128 16.74 14.45 2.49
C THR A 128 18.11 15.09 2.30
N ASN A 129 18.26 16.39 2.61
CA ASN A 129 19.50 17.17 2.44
C ASN A 129 19.98 17.32 0.97
N GLY A 130 19.07 17.09 0.01
CA GLY A 130 19.29 17.43 -1.38
C GLY A 130 19.05 18.92 -1.66
N ASP A 131 19.28 19.33 -2.89
CA ASP A 131 19.11 20.72 -3.34
C ASP A 131 17.76 20.94 -4.06
N PRO A 132 16.80 21.66 -3.43
CA PRO A 132 15.50 21.95 -4.07
C PRO A 132 15.63 22.82 -5.33
N SER A 133 16.70 23.60 -5.49
CA SER A 133 16.87 24.46 -6.67
C SER A 133 17.12 23.70 -7.96
N LYS A 134 17.47 22.43 -7.86
CA LYS A 134 17.66 21.52 -9.01
C LYS A 134 16.34 20.98 -9.58
N VAL A 135 15.21 21.21 -8.92
CA VAL A 135 13.91 20.88 -9.48
C VAL A 135 13.56 21.89 -10.57
N ALA A 136 13.35 21.40 -11.79
CA ALA A 136 12.97 22.26 -12.92
C ALA A 136 11.66 23.01 -12.61
N ALA A 137 11.52 24.20 -13.17
CA ALA A 137 10.24 24.90 -13.12
C ALA A 137 9.18 24.03 -13.83
N PHE A 138 8.01 23.87 -13.21
CA PHE A 138 6.93 23.20 -13.90
C PHE A 138 6.35 24.09 -14.99
N SER A 139 5.97 23.47 -16.10
CA SER A 139 5.13 24.10 -17.11
C SER A 139 3.67 23.74 -16.81
N ASP A 140 2.74 24.66 -17.12
CA ASP A 140 1.30 24.38 -17.02
C ASP A 140 0.82 23.33 -18.06
N GLN A 141 1.73 22.80 -18.85
CA GLN A 141 1.44 21.66 -19.71
C GLN A 141 1.33 20.42 -18.82
N THR A 142 0.13 19.93 -18.69
CA THR A 142 -0.17 18.63 -18.09
C THR A 142 0.67 17.59 -18.83
N LEU A 143 1.65 17.02 -18.16
CA LEU A 143 2.29 15.78 -18.60
C LEU A 143 1.28 14.65 -18.37
N MET A 144 0.11 14.77 -18.99
CA MET A 144 -0.76 13.62 -19.18
C MET A 144 -0.04 12.76 -20.21
N THR A 145 0.53 11.68 -19.75
CA THR A 145 0.83 10.56 -20.65
C THR A 145 -0.45 10.32 -21.43
N GLU A 146 -0.42 10.54 -22.77
CA GLU A 146 -1.62 10.28 -23.57
C GLU A 146 -2.04 8.84 -23.32
N LEU A 147 -3.31 8.66 -22.95
CA LEU A 147 -3.87 7.31 -22.80
C LEU A 147 -3.59 6.54 -24.10
N PRO A 148 -3.18 5.29 -24.02
CA PRO A 148 -2.94 4.47 -25.21
C PRO A 148 -4.12 4.57 -26.17
N LYS A 149 -3.87 4.95 -27.42
CA LYS A 149 -4.88 5.01 -28.47
C LYS A 149 -5.15 3.59 -28.97
N ASN A 150 -6.39 3.26 -29.27
CA ASN A 150 -6.81 1.95 -29.79
C ASN A 150 -6.80 0.78 -28.80
N LEU A 151 -7.15 1.03 -27.53
CA LEU A 151 -7.43 -0.04 -26.60
C LEU A 151 -8.67 -0.82 -27.04
N LYS A 152 -8.64 -2.15 -26.90
CA LYS A 152 -9.80 -2.99 -27.07
C LYS A 152 -10.85 -2.62 -26.00
N PRO A 153 -12.12 -2.33 -26.38
CA PRO A 153 -13.17 -2.10 -25.40
C PRO A 153 -13.34 -3.33 -24.49
N PHE A 154 -13.76 -3.09 -23.25
CA PHE A 154 -14.09 -4.19 -22.35
C PHE A 154 -15.42 -4.85 -22.77
N ASP A 155 -15.42 -6.17 -22.86
CA ASP A 155 -16.62 -6.97 -23.01
C ASP A 155 -17.21 -7.29 -21.63
N TYR A 156 -18.55 -7.33 -21.54
CA TYR A 156 -19.27 -7.69 -20.33
C TYR A 156 -20.14 -8.91 -20.60
N VAL A 157 -20.27 -9.74 -19.56
CA VAL A 157 -21.18 -10.89 -19.55
C VAL A 157 -22.18 -10.76 -18.43
N GLU A 158 -23.39 -11.28 -18.65
CA GLU A 158 -24.36 -11.47 -17.58
C GLU A 158 -23.77 -12.48 -16.59
N ALA A 159 -23.82 -12.15 -15.30
CA ALA A 159 -23.36 -13.01 -14.23
C ALA A 159 -24.15 -12.73 -12.96
N ASP A 160 -24.50 -13.78 -12.24
CA ASP A 160 -24.97 -13.65 -10.87
C ASP A 160 -23.75 -13.51 -9.96
N VAL A 161 -23.39 -12.27 -9.66
CA VAL A 161 -22.31 -12.00 -8.70
C VAL A 161 -22.91 -12.16 -7.30
N PRO A 162 -22.40 -13.08 -6.47
CA PRO A 162 -22.83 -13.20 -5.09
C PRO A 162 -22.71 -11.86 -4.37
N PHE A 163 -23.74 -11.48 -3.67
CA PHE A 163 -23.73 -10.27 -2.86
C PHE A 163 -24.14 -10.61 -1.43
N TYR A 164 -23.64 -9.86 -0.48
CA TYR A 164 -24.06 -10.02 0.90
C TYR A 164 -25.42 -9.35 1.11
N PRO A 165 -26.42 -10.09 1.65
CA PRO A 165 -27.70 -9.47 1.95
C PRO A 165 -27.52 -8.35 2.98
N ALA A 166 -28.28 -7.28 2.80
CA ALA A 166 -28.32 -6.19 3.77
C ALA A 166 -28.67 -6.72 5.16
N ASN A 167 -27.96 -6.28 6.16
CA ASN A 167 -28.20 -6.62 7.56
C ASN A 167 -27.94 -5.41 8.46
N LYS A 168 -28.24 -5.57 9.77
CA LYS A 168 -28.08 -4.47 10.75
C LYS A 168 -26.64 -4.00 10.90
N GLN A 169 -25.66 -4.86 10.65
CA GLN A 169 -24.24 -4.55 10.78
C GLN A 169 -23.69 -3.83 9.55
N TRP A 170 -24.08 -4.23 8.35
CA TRP A 170 -23.50 -3.76 7.09
C TRP A 170 -24.40 -2.80 6.31
N GLY A 171 -25.59 -2.52 6.83
CA GLY A 171 -26.53 -1.60 6.19
C GLY A 171 -27.14 -2.14 4.91
N LYS A 172 -27.63 -1.24 4.05
CA LYS A 172 -28.19 -1.58 2.75
C LYS A 172 -27.03 -1.74 1.76
N MET A 173 -26.80 -2.93 1.30
CA MET A 173 -25.91 -3.19 0.17
C MET A 173 -26.60 -2.69 -1.12
N GLY A 174 -25.80 -2.25 -2.09
CA GLY A 174 -26.29 -1.78 -3.38
C GLY A 174 -27.02 -2.87 -4.17
N ASP A 175 -27.51 -2.52 -5.35
CA ASP A 175 -28.16 -3.48 -6.25
C ASP A 175 -27.21 -4.59 -6.68
N ASN A 176 -27.77 -5.78 -6.98
CA ASN A 176 -27.00 -6.91 -7.47
C ASN A 176 -26.22 -6.54 -8.71
N ILE A 177 -24.94 -6.84 -8.71
CA ILE A 177 -24.11 -6.71 -9.91
C ILE A 177 -24.47 -7.89 -10.82
N ARG A 178 -25.12 -7.60 -11.94
CA ARG A 178 -25.56 -8.61 -12.93
C ARG A 178 -24.66 -8.69 -14.15
N LYS A 179 -23.65 -7.84 -14.22
CA LYS A 179 -22.68 -7.81 -15.32
C LYS A 179 -21.28 -7.85 -14.78
N MET A 180 -20.49 -8.77 -15.28
CA MET A 180 -19.05 -8.83 -15.01
C MET A 180 -18.27 -8.52 -16.30
N GLN A 181 -17.18 -7.78 -16.15
CA GLN A 181 -16.21 -7.62 -17.22
C GLN A 181 -15.56 -8.96 -17.51
N LYS A 182 -15.51 -9.34 -18.78
CA LYS A 182 -14.71 -10.47 -19.21
C LYS A 182 -13.22 -10.19 -18.96
N PRO A 183 -12.47 -11.13 -18.40
CA PRO A 183 -11.02 -11.00 -18.35
C PRO A 183 -10.45 -10.74 -19.75
N LEU A 184 -9.52 -9.81 -19.83
CA LEU A 184 -8.74 -9.64 -21.03
C LEU A 184 -7.66 -10.73 -21.11
N ASP A 185 -7.24 -11.08 -22.31
CA ASP A 185 -5.99 -11.81 -22.52
C ASP A 185 -4.84 -11.04 -21.85
N PRO A 186 -3.89 -11.71 -21.17
CA PRO A 186 -2.84 -11.04 -20.42
C PRO A 186 -2.01 -10.03 -21.24
N LYS A 187 -1.71 -10.35 -22.50
CA LYS A 187 -0.99 -9.44 -23.41
C LYS A 187 -1.85 -8.23 -23.82
N GLU A 188 -3.17 -8.41 -23.88
CA GLU A 188 -4.08 -7.31 -24.16
C GLU A 188 -4.26 -6.44 -22.90
N ALA A 189 -4.36 -7.07 -21.71
CA ALA A 189 -4.41 -6.36 -20.44
C ALA A 189 -3.19 -5.47 -20.23
N GLN A 190 -2.00 -5.94 -20.59
CA GLN A 190 -0.75 -5.17 -20.49
C GLN A 190 -0.83 -3.80 -21.18
N LYS A 191 -1.55 -3.68 -22.28
CA LYS A 191 -1.68 -2.43 -23.06
C LYS A 191 -2.49 -1.35 -22.33
N HIS A 192 -3.25 -1.73 -21.31
CA HIS A 192 -4.06 -0.82 -20.49
C HIS A 192 -3.30 -0.17 -19.33
N TYR A 193 -2.05 -0.56 -19.11
CA TYR A 193 -1.21 0.05 -18.07
C TYR A 193 -0.45 1.23 -18.62
N ILE A 194 -0.34 2.27 -17.80
CA ILE A 194 0.48 3.45 -18.08
C ILE A 194 1.64 3.43 -17.11
N VAL A 195 2.85 3.50 -17.63
CA VAL A 195 4.08 3.56 -16.84
C VAL A 195 4.77 4.91 -17.01
N PRO A 196 5.52 5.39 -16.02
CA PRO A 196 6.30 6.61 -16.15
C PRO A 196 7.33 6.52 -17.28
N GLU A 197 7.72 7.67 -17.81
CA GLU A 197 8.79 7.76 -18.81
C GLU A 197 10.09 7.09 -18.32
N GLY A 198 10.72 6.31 -19.16
CA GLY A 198 11.91 5.54 -18.83
C GLY A 198 11.65 4.17 -18.19
N PHE A 199 10.38 3.81 -17.97
CA PHE A 199 9.99 2.48 -17.50
C PHE A 199 9.28 1.68 -18.58
N GLU A 200 9.46 0.38 -18.53
CA GLU A 200 8.76 -0.60 -19.36
C GLU A 200 8.03 -1.60 -18.46
N LEU A 201 6.78 -1.95 -18.82
CA LEU A 201 6.03 -3.01 -18.17
C LEU A 201 6.18 -4.30 -18.97
N LYS A 202 6.70 -5.35 -18.33
CA LYS A 202 6.78 -6.69 -18.91
C LYS A 202 5.82 -7.63 -18.18
N LEU A 203 5.15 -8.48 -18.94
CA LEU A 203 4.34 -9.56 -18.39
C LEU A 203 5.27 -10.70 -17.97
N PHE A 204 5.46 -10.88 -16.65
CA PHE A 204 6.33 -11.92 -16.10
C PHE A 204 5.61 -13.27 -16.00
N ALA A 205 4.39 -13.28 -15.47
CA ALA A 205 3.53 -14.46 -15.34
C ALA A 205 2.06 -14.06 -15.30
N SER A 206 1.16 -14.96 -15.61
CA SER A 206 -0.28 -14.71 -15.62
C SER A 206 -1.09 -15.91 -15.16
N GLU A 207 -2.39 -15.71 -14.87
CA GLU A 207 -3.27 -16.76 -14.39
C GLU A 207 -3.34 -18.03 -15.27
N PRO A 208 -3.26 -17.97 -16.61
CA PRO A 208 -3.22 -19.19 -17.42
C PRO A 208 -2.11 -20.15 -17.02
N ASP A 209 -0.94 -19.64 -16.63
CA ASP A 209 0.20 -20.44 -16.15
C ASP A 209 0.11 -20.70 -14.65
N LEU A 210 -0.30 -19.70 -13.87
CA LEU A 210 -0.41 -19.77 -12.42
C LEU A 210 -1.59 -20.63 -11.97
N GLN A 211 -2.69 -20.68 -12.72
CA GLN A 211 -3.90 -21.43 -12.41
C GLN A 211 -4.51 -21.09 -11.04
N GLY A 212 -4.60 -19.82 -10.73
CA GLY A 212 -5.19 -19.28 -9.51
C GLY A 212 -5.00 -17.76 -9.43
N LYS A 213 -5.75 -17.11 -8.54
CA LYS A 213 -5.65 -15.66 -8.31
C LYS A 213 -4.43 -15.36 -7.43
N PRO A 214 -3.45 -14.56 -7.86
CA PRO A 214 -2.34 -14.14 -7.02
C PRO A 214 -2.83 -13.24 -5.88
N ILE A 215 -2.53 -13.58 -4.63
CA ILE A 215 -2.91 -12.80 -3.45
C ILE A 215 -1.74 -12.34 -2.60
N ALA A 216 -0.60 -13.00 -2.71
CA ALA A 216 0.65 -12.59 -2.09
C ALA A 216 1.84 -13.05 -2.93
N MET A 217 2.93 -12.31 -2.89
CA MET A 217 4.15 -12.68 -3.60
C MET A 217 5.38 -12.17 -2.87
N ASN A 218 6.49 -12.84 -3.08
CA ASN A 218 7.80 -12.44 -2.60
C ASN A 218 8.91 -13.04 -3.48
N TRP A 219 10.12 -12.50 -3.41
CA TRP A 219 11.28 -12.98 -4.15
C TRP A 219 12.25 -13.70 -3.22
N ASP A 220 12.76 -14.85 -3.65
CA ASP A 220 13.81 -15.54 -2.93
C ASP A 220 15.21 -14.98 -3.27
N GLU A 221 16.22 -15.49 -2.57
CA GLU A 221 17.62 -15.08 -2.75
C GLU A 221 18.22 -15.48 -4.12
N ARG A 222 17.54 -16.33 -4.88
CA ARG A 222 17.91 -16.71 -6.25
C ARG A 222 17.21 -15.85 -7.28
N GLY A 223 16.38 -14.89 -6.87
CA GLY A 223 15.60 -14.03 -7.76
C GLY A 223 14.37 -14.72 -8.37
N ARG A 224 13.89 -15.82 -7.79
CA ARG A 224 12.66 -16.49 -8.21
C ARG A 224 11.45 -15.88 -7.52
N LEU A 225 10.38 -15.69 -8.27
CA LEU A 225 9.13 -15.17 -7.72
C LEU A 225 8.30 -16.29 -7.11
N TRP A 226 7.96 -16.15 -5.84
CA TRP A 226 7.04 -17.04 -5.14
C TRP A 226 5.67 -16.38 -5.03
N VAL A 227 4.65 -17.09 -5.45
CA VAL A 227 3.28 -16.57 -5.52
C VAL A 227 2.33 -17.46 -4.74
N ALA A 228 1.65 -16.88 -3.76
CA ALA A 228 0.51 -17.52 -3.12
C ALA A 228 -0.74 -17.31 -3.99
N LEU A 229 -1.34 -18.40 -4.40
CA LEU A 229 -2.47 -18.44 -5.32
C LEU A 229 -3.70 -18.97 -4.59
N THR A 230 -4.85 -18.33 -4.86
CA THR A 230 -6.11 -18.76 -4.26
C THR A 230 -7.20 -19.02 -5.28
N ILE A 231 -7.99 -20.04 -5.01
CA ILE A 231 -9.28 -20.35 -5.60
C ILE A 231 -10.37 -20.16 -4.53
N ASP A 232 -10.02 -20.47 -3.28
CA ASP A 232 -10.94 -20.49 -2.14
C ASP A 232 -11.39 -19.10 -1.68
N TYR A 233 -10.57 -18.06 -1.91
CA TYR A 233 -10.93 -16.69 -1.54
C TYR A 233 -12.04 -16.13 -2.45
N PRO A 234 -13.05 -15.42 -1.91
CA PRO A 234 -13.16 -15.02 -0.50
C PRO A 234 -14.04 -15.93 0.37
N ASN A 235 -14.87 -16.79 -0.19
CA ASN A 235 -16.04 -17.35 0.51
C ASN A 235 -15.94 -18.84 0.81
N GLU A 236 -14.87 -19.50 0.40
CA GLU A 236 -14.79 -20.97 0.44
C GLU A 236 -13.64 -21.45 1.33
N LEU A 237 -13.51 -20.88 2.55
CA LEU A 237 -12.50 -21.35 3.50
C LEU A 237 -12.66 -22.85 3.75
N GLN A 238 -11.60 -23.61 3.50
CA GLN A 238 -11.59 -25.06 3.60
C GLN A 238 -10.96 -25.52 4.92
N PRO A 239 -11.32 -26.74 5.41
CA PRO A 239 -10.61 -27.36 6.49
C PRO A 239 -9.12 -27.54 6.17
N GLN A 240 -8.29 -27.60 7.22
CA GLN A 240 -6.84 -27.77 7.07
C GLN A 240 -6.50 -28.99 6.20
N GLY A 241 -5.63 -28.79 5.22
CA GLY A 241 -5.20 -29.82 4.28
C GLY A 241 -6.21 -30.19 3.19
N GLN A 242 -7.35 -29.50 3.09
CA GLN A 242 -8.38 -29.72 2.06
C GLN A 242 -8.55 -28.52 1.12
N GLY A 243 -7.77 -27.46 1.29
CA GLY A 243 -7.81 -26.28 0.44
C GLY A 243 -7.38 -26.57 -1.00
N ARG A 244 -7.81 -25.69 -1.91
CA ARG A 244 -7.47 -25.75 -3.33
C ARG A 244 -6.35 -24.79 -3.71
N ASP A 245 -5.86 -24.05 -2.73
CA ASP A 245 -4.87 -23.01 -2.87
C ASP A 245 -3.45 -23.56 -2.80
N LYS A 246 -2.51 -22.84 -3.37
CA LYS A 246 -1.13 -23.29 -3.49
C LYS A 246 -0.13 -22.15 -3.46
N ILE A 247 1.13 -22.46 -3.25
CA ILE A 247 2.26 -21.58 -3.49
C ILE A 247 3.04 -22.12 -4.69
N VAL A 248 3.33 -21.25 -5.65
CA VAL A 248 4.06 -21.58 -6.87
C VAL A 248 5.34 -20.76 -6.94
N ILE A 249 6.44 -21.41 -7.31
CA ILE A 249 7.71 -20.79 -7.64
C ILE A 249 7.71 -20.55 -9.15
N CYS A 250 7.92 -19.30 -9.57
CA CYS A 250 8.02 -18.90 -10.96
C CYS A 250 9.48 -18.53 -11.26
N GLU A 251 10.07 -19.21 -12.23
CA GLU A 251 11.45 -18.99 -12.64
C GLU A 251 11.51 -18.51 -14.10
N ASP A 252 12.35 -17.53 -14.32
CA ASP A 252 12.87 -17.15 -15.66
C ASP A 252 14.21 -17.85 -15.83
N THR A 253 14.23 -18.96 -16.57
CA THR A 253 15.44 -19.79 -16.73
C THR A 253 16.33 -19.34 -17.86
N ASN A 254 15.82 -18.50 -18.76
CA ASN A 254 16.51 -18.04 -19.98
C ASN A 254 16.95 -16.57 -19.91
N GLY A 255 16.50 -15.79 -18.90
CA GLY A 255 16.90 -14.41 -18.65
C GLY A 255 16.16 -13.37 -19.53
N ASP A 256 14.98 -13.68 -20.05
CA ASP A 256 14.18 -12.77 -20.89
C ASP A 256 13.16 -11.93 -20.09
N ASN A 257 13.12 -12.10 -18.78
CA ASN A 257 12.19 -11.50 -17.83
C ASN A 257 10.74 -12.00 -17.97
N VAL A 258 10.57 -13.23 -18.45
CA VAL A 258 9.29 -13.94 -18.47
C VAL A 258 9.50 -15.29 -17.80
N ALA A 259 8.63 -15.65 -16.87
CA ALA A 259 8.70 -16.96 -16.23
C ALA A 259 8.37 -18.07 -17.23
N ASP A 260 9.26 -19.06 -17.32
CA ASP A 260 9.12 -20.21 -18.22
C ASP A 260 9.08 -21.55 -17.46
N LYS A 261 9.31 -21.53 -16.14
CA LYS A 261 9.19 -22.70 -15.27
C LYS A 261 8.35 -22.39 -14.04
N PHE A 262 7.38 -23.25 -13.76
CA PHE A 262 6.44 -23.12 -12.67
C PHE A 262 6.46 -24.39 -11.81
N THR A 263 6.88 -24.26 -10.53
CA THR A 263 6.95 -25.38 -9.59
C THR A 263 5.96 -25.15 -8.46
N THR A 264 5.05 -26.09 -8.22
CA THR A 264 4.19 -26.06 -7.03
C THR A 264 5.01 -26.42 -5.82
N PHE A 265 5.28 -25.42 -4.96
CA PHE A 265 6.03 -25.61 -3.71
C PHE A 265 5.17 -26.22 -2.62
N ALA A 266 3.95 -25.76 -2.45
CA ALA A 266 3.00 -26.28 -1.48
C ALA A 266 1.58 -26.22 -2.03
N ASP A 267 0.80 -27.24 -1.79
CA ASP A 267 -0.62 -27.35 -2.15
C ASP A 267 -1.51 -27.54 -0.92
N LYS A 268 -2.81 -27.73 -1.15
CA LYS A 268 -3.83 -27.96 -0.11
C LYS A 268 -3.85 -26.87 0.96
N LEU A 269 -3.50 -25.65 0.56
CA LEU A 269 -3.68 -24.45 1.36
C LEU A 269 -5.09 -23.90 1.19
N SER A 270 -5.54 -23.04 2.09
CA SER A 270 -6.79 -22.31 1.95
C SER A 270 -6.59 -20.86 2.35
N ILE A 271 -6.73 -19.95 1.40
CA ILE A 271 -6.58 -18.49 1.54
C ILE A 271 -5.23 -18.10 2.19
N PRO A 272 -4.08 -18.45 1.55
CA PRO A 272 -2.75 -18.06 2.03
C PRO A 272 -2.49 -16.58 1.76
N THR A 273 -2.75 -15.72 2.74
CA THR A 273 -2.79 -14.26 2.58
C THR A 273 -1.44 -13.56 2.63
N SER A 274 -0.38 -14.24 2.99
CA SER A 274 0.98 -13.67 3.02
C SER A 274 2.03 -14.77 3.10
N LEU A 275 3.22 -14.49 2.59
CA LEU A 275 4.38 -15.37 2.70
C LEU A 275 5.67 -14.57 2.91
N ILE A 276 6.61 -15.13 3.71
CA ILE A 276 7.94 -14.56 3.92
C ILE A 276 8.97 -15.66 4.17
N PHE A 277 10.17 -15.49 3.63
CA PHE A 277 11.26 -16.48 3.83
C PHE A 277 11.88 -16.33 5.22
N ALA A 278 12.06 -17.45 5.92
CA ALA A 278 12.70 -17.51 7.22
C ALA A 278 13.26 -18.93 7.46
N ASN A 279 14.37 -19.05 8.17
CA ASN A 279 14.95 -20.31 8.65
C ASN A 279 15.10 -21.41 7.56
N GLY A 280 15.38 -20.97 6.31
CA GLY A 280 15.49 -21.89 5.16
C GLY A 280 14.17 -22.48 4.70
N GLY A 281 13.05 -21.85 5.03
CA GLY A 281 11.70 -22.19 4.60
C GLY A 281 10.86 -20.92 4.42
N VAL A 282 9.54 -21.07 4.49
CA VAL A 282 8.56 -19.99 4.25
C VAL A 282 7.53 -19.97 5.38
N ILE A 283 7.35 -18.82 6.01
CA ILE A 283 6.24 -18.57 6.92
C ILE A 283 5.05 -18.07 6.11
N VAL A 284 3.89 -18.67 6.31
CA VAL A 284 2.66 -18.40 5.56
C VAL A 284 1.51 -18.14 6.52
N HIS A 285 0.80 -17.04 6.33
CA HIS A 285 -0.49 -16.82 6.99
C HIS A 285 -1.61 -17.51 6.22
N GLN A 286 -2.29 -18.38 6.89
CA GLN A 286 -3.49 -19.09 6.42
C GLN A 286 -4.45 -19.20 7.61
N ALA A 287 -5.31 -18.21 7.82
CA ALA A 287 -6.23 -18.22 8.96
C ALA A 287 -6.99 -19.56 9.09
N PRO A 288 -7.11 -20.16 10.31
CA PRO A 288 -6.72 -19.58 11.59
C PRO A 288 -5.24 -19.71 11.95
N ASP A 289 -4.42 -20.34 11.11
CA ASP A 289 -3.05 -20.72 11.40
C ASP A 289 -2.01 -19.77 10.78
N THR A 290 -0.84 -19.76 11.37
CA THR A 290 0.42 -19.37 10.73
C THR A 290 1.27 -20.60 10.59
N LEU A 291 1.66 -20.90 9.34
CA LEU A 291 2.39 -22.10 8.99
C LEU A 291 3.86 -21.80 8.74
N PHE A 292 4.71 -22.78 9.00
CA PHE A 292 6.06 -22.88 8.46
C PHE A 292 6.12 -24.04 7.48
N LEU A 293 6.58 -23.78 6.28
CA LEU A 293 6.71 -24.73 5.19
C LEU A 293 8.17 -24.79 4.76
N LYS A 294 8.72 -25.99 4.59
CA LYS A 294 10.12 -26.13 4.19
C LYS A 294 10.31 -27.30 3.22
N ASP A 295 11.19 -27.09 2.28
CA ASP A 295 11.82 -28.11 1.45
C ASP A 295 13.09 -28.57 2.16
N THR A 296 13.16 -29.84 2.58
CA THR A 296 14.32 -30.40 3.29
C THR A 296 15.22 -31.23 2.40
N ASN A 297 14.76 -31.57 1.19
CA ASN A 297 15.46 -32.46 0.27
C ASN A 297 15.97 -31.75 -1.00
N GLY A 298 15.57 -30.50 -1.24
CA GLY A 298 16.06 -29.67 -2.34
C GLY A 298 15.33 -29.87 -3.67
N ASP A 299 14.08 -30.36 -3.64
CA ASP A 299 13.28 -30.59 -4.86
C ASP A 299 12.29 -29.46 -5.18
N ASP A 300 12.41 -28.34 -4.46
CA ASP A 300 11.52 -27.17 -4.54
C ASP A 300 10.06 -27.49 -4.13
N LYS A 301 9.84 -28.49 -3.26
CA LYS A 301 8.53 -28.81 -2.69
C LYS A 301 8.60 -28.91 -1.17
N ALA A 302 7.57 -28.41 -0.52
CA ALA A 302 7.48 -28.46 0.93
C ALA A 302 7.18 -29.90 1.42
N ASP A 303 8.16 -30.54 2.02
CA ASP A 303 8.01 -31.82 2.70
C ASP A 303 7.88 -31.69 4.23
N GLU A 304 8.18 -30.53 4.79
CA GLU A 304 7.87 -30.16 6.16
C GLU A 304 6.76 -29.11 6.20
N ARG A 305 5.74 -29.37 7.03
CA ARG A 305 4.63 -28.43 7.30
C ARG A 305 4.37 -28.40 8.80
N LYS A 306 4.54 -27.24 9.41
CA LYS A 306 4.36 -27.03 10.85
C LYS A 306 3.45 -25.84 11.10
N VAL A 307 2.51 -25.96 12.03
CA VAL A 307 1.76 -24.84 12.59
C VAL A 307 2.65 -24.15 13.61
N LEU A 308 2.95 -22.88 13.40
CA LEU A 308 3.71 -22.07 14.36
C LEU A 308 2.81 -21.59 15.50
N PHE A 309 1.64 -21.09 15.15
CA PHE A 309 0.61 -20.69 16.10
C PHE A 309 -0.75 -20.56 15.40
N THR A 310 -1.81 -20.59 16.21
CA THR A 310 -3.22 -20.52 15.78
C THR A 310 -3.91 -19.39 16.55
N GLY A 311 -4.87 -18.72 15.93
CA GLY A 311 -5.68 -17.70 16.60
C GLY A 311 -6.19 -16.59 15.71
N TRP A 312 -5.86 -16.59 14.43
CA TRP A 312 -6.45 -15.65 13.48
C TRP A 312 -7.93 -15.94 13.28
N SER A 313 -8.76 -14.91 13.37
CA SER A 313 -10.19 -15.06 13.14
C SER A 313 -10.48 -15.40 11.67
N THR A 314 -11.46 -16.28 11.48
CA THR A 314 -11.96 -16.71 10.15
C THR A 314 -13.33 -16.11 9.82
N GLY A 315 -13.83 -15.19 10.65
CA GLY A 315 -15.17 -14.61 10.47
C GLY A 315 -15.31 -13.71 9.25
N ASP A 316 -14.20 -13.12 8.80
CA ASP A 316 -14.13 -12.34 7.56
C ASP A 316 -12.76 -12.51 6.93
N THR A 317 -12.72 -13.15 5.77
CA THR A 317 -11.47 -13.46 5.06
C THR A 317 -10.80 -12.23 4.43
N HIS A 318 -11.54 -11.11 4.25
CA HIS A 318 -10.97 -9.87 3.72
C HIS A 318 -10.11 -9.11 4.74
N ALA A 319 -10.31 -9.36 6.03
CA ALA A 319 -9.70 -8.61 7.11
C ALA A 319 -8.73 -9.46 7.97
N GLY A 320 -8.25 -10.56 7.41
CA GLY A 320 -7.29 -11.48 8.05
C GLY A 320 -5.86 -10.94 8.11
N PRO A 321 -4.92 -11.74 8.63
CA PRO A 321 -3.51 -11.38 8.70
C PRO A 321 -2.89 -11.31 7.30
N SER A 322 -1.96 -10.35 7.10
CA SER A 322 -1.35 -10.13 5.78
C SER A 322 -0.05 -9.35 5.86
N ASN A 323 0.58 -9.14 4.70
CA ASN A 323 1.70 -8.22 4.49
C ASN A 323 2.92 -8.49 5.38
N LEU A 324 3.37 -9.74 5.47
CA LEU A 324 4.61 -10.07 6.16
C LEU A 324 5.81 -9.44 5.46
N ASN A 325 6.59 -8.67 6.23
CA ASN A 325 7.81 -8.02 5.76
C ASN A 325 8.85 -7.93 6.89
N TYR A 326 10.12 -8.01 6.54
CA TYR A 326 11.19 -7.72 7.50
C TYR A 326 11.28 -6.23 7.77
N GLY A 327 11.34 -5.87 9.06
CA GLY A 327 11.75 -4.54 9.49
C GLY A 327 13.26 -4.39 9.49
N LEU A 328 13.73 -3.14 9.64
CA LEU A 328 15.17 -2.84 9.74
C LEU A 328 15.82 -3.40 11.02
N ASP A 329 15.02 -3.88 11.95
CA ASP A 329 15.43 -4.51 13.22
C ASP A 329 15.43 -6.05 13.14
N ASN A 330 15.29 -6.61 11.95
CA ASN A 330 15.20 -8.05 11.66
C ASN A 330 13.98 -8.77 12.30
N TRP A 331 12.97 -8.02 12.74
CA TRP A 331 11.69 -8.60 13.10
C TRP A 331 10.80 -8.72 11.85
N ILE A 332 9.96 -9.73 11.84
CA ILE A 332 8.91 -9.88 10.82
C ILE A 332 7.69 -9.09 11.28
N TYR A 333 7.28 -8.13 10.48
CA TYR A 333 6.09 -7.32 10.69
C TYR A 333 4.95 -7.80 9.82
N GLY A 334 3.75 -7.73 10.35
CA GLY A 334 2.52 -7.99 9.62
C GLY A 334 1.40 -7.07 10.09
N MET A 335 0.29 -7.14 9.41
CA MET A 335 -0.91 -6.40 9.77
C MET A 335 -2.13 -7.31 9.77
N VAL A 336 -3.14 -6.93 10.56
CA VAL A 336 -4.45 -7.58 10.55
C VAL A 336 -5.53 -6.50 10.56
N GLY A 337 -6.57 -6.74 9.78
CA GLY A 337 -7.76 -5.92 9.78
C GLY A 337 -8.67 -6.22 10.99
N TYR A 338 -9.94 -5.93 10.87
CA TYR A 338 -10.89 -6.07 11.97
C TYR A 338 -11.22 -7.51 12.36
N SER A 339 -10.76 -8.51 11.61
CA SER A 339 -10.91 -9.94 11.99
C SER A 339 -10.16 -10.26 13.28
N GLY A 340 -8.96 -9.72 13.45
CA GLY A 340 -8.21 -9.82 14.69
C GLY A 340 -7.55 -11.17 14.96
N PHE A 341 -6.96 -11.27 16.15
CA PHE A 341 -6.25 -12.43 16.67
C PHE A 341 -6.63 -12.71 18.12
N ALA A 342 -6.82 -13.97 18.48
CA ALA A 342 -6.94 -14.43 19.85
C ALA A 342 -6.33 -15.84 19.97
N GLY A 343 -5.14 -15.93 20.55
CA GLY A 343 -4.39 -17.20 20.61
C GLY A 343 -3.20 -17.13 21.56
N THR A 344 -2.39 -18.16 21.53
CA THR A 344 -1.11 -18.23 22.27
C THR A 344 0.03 -18.24 21.29
N VAL A 345 1.02 -17.38 21.49
CA VAL A 345 2.26 -17.31 20.70
C VAL A 345 3.42 -17.49 21.68
N GLY A 346 4.19 -18.55 21.51
CA GLY A 346 5.10 -18.98 22.56
C GLY A 346 4.31 -19.31 23.83
N ASP A 347 4.69 -18.73 24.97
CA ASP A 347 4.03 -18.94 26.25
C ASP A 347 3.02 -17.82 26.60
N GLU A 348 2.81 -16.84 25.70
CA GLU A 348 1.99 -15.66 25.97
C GLU A 348 0.64 -15.72 25.25
N LYS A 349 -0.43 -15.44 26.02
CA LYS A 349 -1.76 -15.21 25.45
C LYS A 349 -1.84 -13.79 24.88
N GLN A 350 -2.21 -13.69 23.62
CA GLN A 350 -2.39 -12.44 22.89
C GLN A 350 -3.82 -12.32 22.37
N SER A 351 -4.39 -11.13 22.48
CA SER A 351 -5.69 -10.82 21.89
C SER A 351 -5.72 -9.36 21.43
N PHE A 352 -5.97 -9.14 20.16
CA PHE A 352 -6.10 -7.82 19.56
C PHE A 352 -7.00 -7.88 18.33
N ARG A 353 -7.55 -6.74 17.90
CA ARG A 353 -8.46 -6.71 16.77
C ARG A 353 -7.76 -6.21 15.51
N THR A 354 -7.53 -4.92 15.41
CA THR A 354 -6.93 -4.30 14.24
C THR A 354 -5.57 -3.74 14.62
N GLY A 355 -4.56 -3.95 13.81
CA GLY A 355 -3.26 -3.33 14.06
C GLY A 355 -2.10 -3.96 13.32
N PHE A 356 -0.94 -3.42 13.62
CA PHE A 356 0.34 -4.01 13.24
C PHE A 356 0.83 -4.89 14.39
N TYR A 357 1.44 -6.00 14.03
CA TYR A 357 2.14 -6.88 14.95
C TYR A 357 3.52 -7.17 14.41
N ARG A 358 4.37 -7.69 15.26
CA ARG A 358 5.67 -8.21 14.86
C ARG A 358 5.95 -9.53 15.57
N MET A 359 6.72 -10.38 14.94
CA MET A 359 7.15 -11.66 15.48
C MET A 359 8.60 -11.93 15.10
N LYS A 360 9.22 -12.84 15.83
CA LYS A 360 10.50 -13.42 15.42
C LYS A 360 10.27 -14.67 14.58
N SER A 361 11.26 -15.07 13.83
CA SER A 361 11.21 -16.27 13.00
C SER A 361 11.54 -17.57 13.77
N ASP A 362 12.01 -17.43 15.01
CA ASP A 362 12.44 -18.51 15.94
C ASP A 362 11.47 -18.71 17.12
#